data_f5b5fad6c4b46cff70576cb78d49f96e
#
_entry.id   f5b5fad6c4b46cff70576cb78d49f96e
#
_cell.length_a   1.000
_cell.length_b   1.000
_cell.length_c   1.000
_cell.angle_alpha   90.00
_cell.angle_beta   90.00
_cell.angle_gamma   90.00
#
_symmetry.space_group_name_H-M   'P 1'
#
loop_
_entity.id
_entity.type
_entity.pdbx_description
1 polymer ?
#
loop_
_entity_poly.entity_id
_entity_poly.type
_entity_poly.pdbx_seq_one_letter_code
_entity_poly.pdbx_strand_id
1 'polypeptide(L)'
;EVISRAQYGAFAAHPALGAADYRLAVHLPDGRGVYTFCMCPGGYVVGAASEEGLLCVNGMSPFARDGQNANAAVLCEVRPSDFGSADPLAGVELQRTWERAAFLAGGGDYRAPAQRLGDFLAGKPSEGAGSVAPTYPLGVRFGTLDGCLPEFVLAALREAFPLFDKKLRGYAMPDAVLTGVETRSSSPVRIVRGETGQSNLRGVYPCG
;
A
#
# COMPACT_ATOMS: atom_id res chain seq x y z
N GLU A 1 -0.48 -14.59 -11.89
CA GLU A 1 -0.48 -16.05 -12.03
C GLU A 1 -1.00 -16.74 -10.76
N VAL A 2 -0.44 -16.44 -9.56
CA VAL A 2 -0.87 -17.08 -8.29
C VAL A 2 -2.38 -16.93 -8.06
N ILE A 3 -2.93 -15.74 -8.25
CA ILE A 3 -4.36 -15.47 -8.08
C ILE A 3 -5.20 -16.20 -9.11
N SER A 4 -4.80 -16.15 -10.38
CA SER A 4 -5.50 -16.88 -11.46
C SER A 4 -5.46 -18.38 -11.24
N ARG A 5 -4.33 -18.93 -10.80
CA ARG A 5 -4.23 -20.36 -10.45
C ARG A 5 -5.11 -20.74 -9.26
N ALA A 6 -5.19 -19.89 -8.24
CA ALA A 6 -6.03 -20.12 -7.07
C ALA A 6 -7.52 -20.14 -7.43
N GLN A 7 -7.95 -19.27 -8.36
CA GLN A 7 -9.36 -19.14 -8.75
C GLN A 7 -9.76 -20.03 -9.91
N TYR A 8 -8.92 -20.16 -10.93
CA TYR A 8 -9.25 -20.86 -12.17
C TYR A 8 -8.62 -22.25 -12.29
N GLY A 9 -7.72 -22.63 -11.37
CA GLY A 9 -7.05 -23.92 -11.38
C GLY A 9 -6.33 -24.21 -12.71
N ALA A 10 -6.66 -25.32 -13.35
CA ALA A 10 -6.06 -25.72 -14.62
C ALA A 10 -6.37 -24.76 -15.79
N PHE A 11 -7.39 -23.92 -15.66
CA PHE A 11 -7.80 -22.97 -16.70
C PHE A 11 -7.11 -21.60 -16.56
N ALA A 12 -6.20 -21.42 -15.61
CA ALA A 12 -5.56 -20.12 -15.33
C ALA A 12 -4.86 -19.48 -16.55
N ALA A 13 -4.42 -20.28 -17.50
CA ALA A 13 -3.78 -19.82 -18.73
C ALA A 13 -4.72 -19.83 -19.96
N HIS A 14 -6.01 -20.00 -19.77
CA HIS A 14 -6.98 -20.04 -20.87
C HIS A 14 -7.11 -18.66 -21.52
N PRO A 15 -6.94 -18.51 -22.87
CA PRO A 15 -6.88 -17.20 -23.52
C PRO A 15 -8.17 -16.37 -23.45
N ALA A 16 -9.32 -17.03 -23.22
CA ALA A 16 -10.60 -16.33 -23.06
C ALA A 16 -10.83 -15.83 -21.61
N LEU A 17 -9.97 -16.18 -20.66
CA LEU A 17 -10.06 -15.71 -19.28
C LEU A 17 -9.08 -14.57 -19.09
N GLY A 18 -9.58 -13.44 -18.57
CA GLY A 18 -8.75 -12.34 -18.12
C GLY A 18 -8.04 -12.64 -16.80
N ALA A 19 -7.33 -11.65 -16.27
CA ALA A 19 -6.77 -11.74 -14.93
C ALA A 19 -7.90 -11.96 -13.91
N ALA A 20 -7.69 -12.88 -12.98
CA ALA A 20 -8.66 -13.16 -11.93
C ALA A 20 -8.76 -12.00 -10.95
N ASP A 21 -9.98 -11.62 -10.61
CA ASP A 21 -10.25 -10.69 -9.52
C ASP A 21 -9.93 -11.34 -8.17
N TYR A 22 -9.48 -10.54 -7.23
CA TYR A 22 -9.29 -11.01 -5.86
C TYR A 22 -9.67 -9.94 -4.85
N ARG A 23 -10.08 -10.39 -3.69
CA ARG A 23 -10.32 -9.54 -2.54
C ARG A 23 -9.73 -10.21 -1.30
N LEU A 24 -8.71 -9.58 -0.73
CA LEU A 24 -8.16 -9.97 0.55
C LEU A 24 -8.47 -8.88 1.57
N ALA A 25 -9.24 -9.25 2.57
CA ALA A 25 -9.54 -8.40 3.72
C ALA A 25 -9.62 -9.28 4.96
N VAL A 26 -9.13 -8.78 6.07
CA VAL A 26 -9.24 -9.37 7.40
C VAL A 26 -9.65 -8.31 8.41
N HIS A 27 -10.38 -8.72 9.43
CA HIS A 27 -10.63 -7.92 10.63
C HIS A 27 -9.84 -8.57 11.75
N LEU A 28 -9.02 -7.77 12.40
CA LEU A 28 -8.22 -8.20 13.53
C LEU A 28 -9.08 -8.28 14.81
N PRO A 29 -8.60 -8.90 15.90
CA PRO A 29 -9.36 -9.04 17.14
C PRO A 29 -9.81 -7.72 17.77
N ASP A 30 -9.05 -6.62 17.54
CA ASP A 30 -9.40 -5.26 17.95
C ASP A 30 -10.45 -4.59 17.03
N GLY A 31 -10.95 -5.32 16.02
CA GLY A 31 -11.90 -4.86 15.02
C GLY A 31 -11.28 -3.99 13.91
N ARG A 32 -9.96 -3.81 13.87
CA ARG A 32 -9.28 -3.04 12.83
C ARG A 32 -9.24 -3.82 11.51
N GLY A 33 -9.63 -3.18 10.44
CA GLY A 33 -9.58 -3.76 9.09
C GLY A 33 -8.17 -3.65 8.49
N VAL A 34 -7.70 -4.74 7.87
CA VAL A 34 -6.53 -4.74 6.98
C VAL A 34 -6.95 -5.39 5.67
N TYR A 35 -6.59 -4.76 4.55
CA TYR A 35 -7.02 -5.24 3.24
C TYR A 35 -5.99 -4.93 2.15
N THR A 36 -6.08 -5.66 1.05
CA THR A 36 -5.27 -5.38 -0.14
C THR A 36 -6.07 -4.53 -1.12
N PHE A 37 -5.36 -3.67 -1.83
CA PHE A 37 -5.93 -2.75 -2.79
C PHE A 37 -5.07 -2.67 -4.06
N CYS A 38 -5.70 -2.43 -5.23
CA CYS A 38 -5.03 -2.18 -6.50
C CYS A 38 -3.92 -3.19 -6.86
N MET A 39 -4.29 -4.45 -7.14
CA MET A 39 -3.34 -5.38 -7.74
C MET A 39 -2.92 -4.88 -9.13
N CYS A 40 -1.62 -4.73 -9.32
CA CYS A 40 -0.99 -4.31 -10.57
C CYS A 40 -0.15 -5.47 -11.13
N PRO A 41 -0.73 -6.36 -11.95
CA PRO A 41 0.02 -7.45 -12.57
C PRO A 41 1.01 -6.91 -13.60
N GLY A 42 2.21 -7.49 -13.65
CA GLY A 42 3.27 -7.03 -14.54
C GLY A 42 3.60 -5.55 -14.35
N GLY A 43 3.49 -5.07 -13.11
CA GLY A 43 3.55 -3.66 -12.79
C GLY A 43 4.82 -3.25 -12.05
N TYR A 44 4.86 -1.99 -11.68
CA TYR A 44 5.95 -1.38 -10.93
C TYR A 44 5.42 -0.36 -9.92
N VAL A 45 6.22 -0.08 -8.92
CA VAL A 45 5.93 0.96 -7.92
C VAL A 45 6.34 2.32 -8.50
N VAL A 46 5.50 3.33 -8.34
CA VAL A 46 5.73 4.70 -8.81
C VAL A 46 5.75 5.69 -7.67
N GLY A 47 6.43 6.82 -7.85
CA GLY A 47 6.33 7.98 -6.96
C GLY A 47 4.97 8.66 -7.12
N ALA A 48 4.35 9.00 -5.99
CA ALA A 48 3.06 9.68 -5.91
C ALA A 48 3.10 10.90 -4.97
N ALA A 49 4.28 11.34 -4.57
CA ALA A 49 4.46 12.52 -3.74
C ALA A 49 3.99 13.78 -4.48
N SER A 50 3.34 14.69 -3.77
CA SER A 50 2.86 15.97 -4.29
C SER A 50 3.36 17.19 -3.54
N GLU A 51 4.14 16.97 -2.47
CA GLU A 51 4.75 18.03 -1.66
C GLU A 51 6.25 17.78 -1.52
N GLU A 52 7.06 18.82 -1.53
CA GLU A 52 8.50 18.73 -1.38
C GLU A 52 8.91 18.16 -0.01
N GLY A 53 9.91 17.25 -0.01
CA GLY A 53 10.39 16.59 1.19
C GLY A 53 9.41 15.57 1.80
N LEU A 54 8.37 15.17 1.07
CA LEU A 54 7.47 14.09 1.43
C LEU A 54 7.59 12.95 0.42
N LEU A 55 7.41 11.72 0.86
CA LEU A 55 7.43 10.54 -0.01
C LEU A 55 6.13 9.77 0.10
N CYS A 56 5.50 9.58 -1.03
CA CYS A 56 4.36 8.67 -1.18
C CYS A 56 4.60 7.81 -2.42
N VAL A 57 4.23 6.55 -2.35
CA VAL A 57 4.31 5.61 -3.48
C VAL A 57 2.93 5.09 -3.85
N ASN A 58 2.82 4.55 -5.06
CA ASN A 58 1.63 3.85 -5.54
C ASN A 58 2.05 2.73 -6.49
N GLY A 59 1.14 1.85 -6.87
CA GLY A 59 1.35 0.83 -7.89
C GLY A 59 0.81 1.25 -9.24
N MET A 60 1.47 0.80 -10.31
CA MET A 60 1.05 1.03 -11.68
C MET A 60 1.28 -0.21 -12.53
N SER A 61 0.39 -0.46 -13.48
CA SER A 61 0.51 -1.55 -14.45
C SER A 61 0.53 -0.98 -15.87
N PRO A 62 1.51 -1.31 -16.70
CA PRO A 62 1.44 -1.05 -18.12
C PRO A 62 0.23 -1.76 -18.75
N PHE A 63 -0.24 -1.28 -19.88
CA PHE A 63 -1.34 -1.94 -20.61
C PHE A 63 -1.02 -3.41 -20.94
N ALA A 64 0.23 -3.70 -21.32
CA ALA A 64 0.68 -5.05 -21.65
C ALA A 64 0.75 -5.98 -20.45
N ARG A 65 0.85 -5.45 -19.21
CA ARG A 65 0.97 -6.23 -17.96
C ARG A 65 2.09 -7.27 -17.99
N ASP A 66 3.18 -6.96 -18.67
CA ASP A 66 4.30 -7.85 -19.01
C ASP A 66 5.56 -7.60 -18.17
N GLY A 67 5.48 -6.72 -17.19
CA GLY A 67 6.57 -6.49 -16.24
C GLY A 67 6.86 -7.71 -15.36
N GLN A 68 8.07 -7.74 -14.81
CA GLN A 68 8.58 -8.88 -14.06
C GLN A 68 7.81 -9.17 -12.76
N ASN A 69 7.33 -8.13 -12.09
CA ASN A 69 6.64 -8.25 -10.79
C ASN A 69 5.16 -7.88 -10.91
N ALA A 70 4.38 -8.36 -9.94
CA ALA A 70 3.11 -7.74 -9.58
C ALA A 70 3.29 -6.95 -8.28
N ASN A 71 2.44 -5.96 -8.05
CA ASN A 71 2.38 -5.26 -6.77
C ASN A 71 0.93 -5.06 -6.33
N ALA A 72 0.74 -4.82 -5.05
CA ALA A 72 -0.53 -4.44 -4.45
C ALA A 72 -0.27 -3.58 -3.21
N ALA A 73 -1.12 -2.61 -2.95
CA ALA A 73 -1.12 -1.94 -1.67
C ALA A 73 -1.64 -2.88 -0.58
N VAL A 74 -1.08 -2.78 0.62
CA VAL A 74 -1.61 -3.41 1.82
C VAL A 74 -1.92 -2.30 2.81
N LEU A 75 -3.19 -2.14 3.10
CA LEU A 75 -3.73 -1.00 3.82
C LEU A 75 -4.30 -1.43 5.17
N CYS A 76 -3.97 -0.65 6.19
CA CYS A 76 -4.54 -0.74 7.53
C CYS A 76 -5.54 0.41 7.71
N GLU A 77 -6.70 0.09 8.27
CA GLU A 77 -7.71 1.09 8.64
C GLU A 77 -7.11 2.08 9.65
N VAL A 78 -7.29 3.36 9.38
CA VAL A 78 -6.96 4.47 10.28
C VAL A 78 -8.26 5.16 10.68
N ARG A 79 -8.47 5.37 11.97
CA ARG A 79 -9.69 5.91 12.55
C ARG A 79 -9.48 7.35 13.01
N PRO A 80 -10.52 8.17 13.12
CA PRO A 80 -10.40 9.52 13.66
C PRO A 80 -9.75 9.58 15.05
N SER A 81 -9.93 8.54 15.88
CA SER A 81 -9.27 8.40 17.17
C SER A 81 -7.73 8.28 17.08
N ASP A 82 -7.20 7.86 15.94
CA ASP A 82 -5.76 7.70 15.70
C ASP A 82 -5.09 9.03 15.33
N PHE A 83 -5.86 10.07 15.00
CA PHE A 83 -5.31 11.37 14.58
C PHE A 83 -4.66 12.17 15.70
N GLY A 84 -4.99 11.84 16.96
CA GLY A 84 -4.45 12.54 18.13
C GLY A 84 -4.93 14.00 18.30
N SER A 85 -5.88 14.46 17.48
CA SER A 85 -6.43 15.81 17.49
C SER A 85 -7.87 15.80 16.96
N ALA A 86 -8.67 16.77 17.42
CA ALA A 86 -10.01 17.04 16.92
C ALA A 86 -10.03 18.04 15.76
N ASP A 87 -8.88 18.51 15.31
CA ASP A 87 -8.78 19.40 14.15
C ASP A 87 -9.32 18.70 12.89
N PRO A 88 -10.19 19.34 12.09
CA PRO A 88 -10.70 18.75 10.86
C PRO A 88 -9.63 18.31 9.84
N LEU A 89 -8.43 18.90 9.91
CA LEU A 89 -7.29 18.57 9.05
C LEU A 89 -6.28 17.61 9.70
N ALA A 90 -6.52 17.12 10.92
CA ALA A 90 -5.60 16.25 11.63
C ALA A 90 -5.18 15.01 10.82
N GLY A 91 -6.10 14.44 10.04
CA GLY A 91 -5.78 13.31 9.17
C GLY A 91 -4.83 13.67 8.02
N VAL A 92 -4.86 14.90 7.51
CA VAL A 92 -3.92 15.40 6.51
C VAL A 92 -2.52 15.54 7.12
N GLU A 93 -2.43 16.10 8.32
CA GLU A 93 -1.15 16.24 9.03
C GLU A 93 -0.54 14.87 9.40
N LEU A 94 -1.38 13.91 9.72
CA LEU A 94 -0.95 12.52 9.96
C LEU A 94 -0.31 11.91 8.69
N GLN A 95 -0.95 12.06 7.53
CA GLN A 95 -0.38 11.61 6.25
C GLN A 95 0.96 12.29 5.97
N ARG A 96 1.06 13.61 6.14
CA ARG A 96 2.30 14.37 5.96
C ARG A 96 3.41 13.89 6.88
N THR A 97 3.07 13.58 8.12
CA THR A 97 4.03 13.04 9.11
C THR A 97 4.64 11.73 8.63
N TRP A 98 3.83 10.80 8.14
CA TRP A 98 4.30 9.51 7.65
C TRP A 98 5.06 9.62 6.33
N GLU A 99 4.61 10.47 5.42
CA GLU A 99 5.30 10.73 4.16
C GLU A 99 6.67 11.39 4.38
N ARG A 100 6.79 12.29 5.37
CA ARG A 100 8.08 12.88 5.77
C ARG A 100 9.00 11.85 6.40
N ALA A 101 8.49 11.00 7.28
CA ALA A 101 9.25 9.93 7.89
C ALA A 101 9.79 8.96 6.82
N ALA A 102 8.97 8.61 5.84
CA ALA A 102 9.38 7.77 4.71
C ALA A 102 10.44 8.45 3.83
N PHE A 103 10.31 9.75 3.55
CA PHE A 103 11.32 10.51 2.82
C PHE A 103 12.68 10.47 3.52
N LEU A 104 12.72 10.71 4.82
CA LEU A 104 13.95 10.67 5.62
C LEU A 104 14.53 9.25 5.69
N ALA A 105 13.70 8.24 5.91
CA ALA A 105 14.11 6.83 5.94
C ALA A 105 14.67 6.37 4.58
N GLY A 106 14.14 6.89 3.48
CA GLY A 106 14.64 6.67 2.13
C GLY A 106 16.00 7.32 1.85
N GLY A 107 16.41 8.29 2.66
CA GLY A 107 17.70 8.98 2.53
C GLY A 107 17.61 10.46 2.19
N GLY A 108 16.38 11.02 2.10
CA GLY A 108 16.15 12.44 1.80
C GLY A 108 16.35 12.80 0.33
N ASP A 109 16.33 11.82 -0.56
CA ASP A 109 16.60 11.98 -1.99
C ASP A 109 15.54 11.29 -2.88
N TYR A 110 14.34 11.06 -2.33
CA TYR A 110 13.20 10.38 -2.96
C TYR A 110 13.40 8.89 -3.28
N ARG A 111 14.46 8.26 -2.85
CA ARG A 111 14.48 6.79 -2.76
C ARG A 111 13.44 6.34 -1.72
N ALA A 112 12.73 5.24 -2.00
CA ALA A 112 11.73 4.75 -1.07
C ALA A 112 12.35 3.82 -0.01
N PRO A 113 11.95 3.92 1.26
CA PRO A 113 12.30 2.92 2.25
C PRO A 113 11.68 1.58 1.87
N ALA A 114 12.44 0.50 2.02
CA ALA A 114 12.00 -0.83 1.66
C ALA A 114 12.48 -1.88 2.67
N GLN A 115 11.68 -2.93 2.79
CA GLN A 115 11.97 -4.07 3.67
C GLN A 115 11.42 -5.35 3.04
N ARG A 116 12.15 -6.47 3.12
CA ARG A 116 11.59 -7.76 2.73
C ARG A 116 10.51 -8.18 3.72
N LEU A 117 9.45 -8.79 3.22
CA LEU A 117 8.33 -9.19 4.05
C LEU A 117 8.75 -10.19 5.16
N GLY A 118 9.64 -11.14 4.85
CA GLY A 118 10.14 -12.09 5.84
C GLY A 118 10.89 -11.40 6.98
N ASP A 119 11.69 -10.37 6.68
CA ASP A 119 12.41 -9.58 7.67
C ASP A 119 11.46 -8.68 8.47
N PHE A 120 10.46 -8.08 7.82
CA PHE A 120 9.41 -7.32 8.47
C PHE A 120 8.63 -8.15 9.50
N LEU A 121 8.23 -9.38 9.12
CA LEU A 121 7.54 -10.30 10.02
C LEU A 121 8.43 -10.77 11.17
N ALA A 122 9.75 -10.87 10.94
CA ALA A 122 10.73 -11.23 11.95
C ALA A 122 11.20 -10.03 12.82
N GLY A 123 10.71 -8.81 12.54
CA GLY A 123 11.08 -7.60 13.28
C GLY A 123 12.55 -7.20 13.13
N LYS A 124 13.16 -7.45 11.96
CA LYS A 124 14.57 -7.14 11.71
C LYS A 124 14.74 -6.34 10.41
N PRO A 125 15.78 -5.49 10.31
CA PRO A 125 16.05 -4.75 9.09
C PRO A 125 16.44 -5.69 7.93
N SER A 126 16.17 -5.26 6.70
CA SER A 126 16.68 -5.91 5.50
C SER A 126 17.97 -5.24 5.04
N GLU A 127 18.96 -6.02 4.64
CA GLU A 127 20.23 -5.53 4.12
C GLU A 127 20.19 -5.31 2.59
N GLY A 128 19.21 -5.93 1.90
CA GLY A 128 19.07 -5.85 0.46
C GLY A 128 17.89 -6.68 -0.06
N ALA A 129 17.75 -6.73 -1.38
CA ALA A 129 16.77 -7.55 -2.06
C ALA A 129 17.10 -9.05 -1.91
N GLY A 130 16.06 -9.88 -1.90
CA GLY A 130 16.16 -11.32 -2.08
C GLY A 130 16.00 -11.69 -3.57
N SER A 131 15.17 -12.70 -3.83
CA SER A 131 14.85 -13.15 -5.20
C SER A 131 13.97 -12.17 -5.98
N VAL A 132 13.34 -11.19 -5.30
CA VAL A 132 12.49 -10.17 -5.91
C VAL A 132 13.21 -8.83 -5.95
N ALA A 133 13.49 -8.32 -7.14
CA ALA A 133 14.06 -7.00 -7.33
C ALA A 133 12.97 -5.92 -7.15
N PRO A 134 13.27 -4.82 -6.42
CA PRO A 134 12.35 -3.68 -6.33
C PRO A 134 12.19 -3.00 -7.69
N THR A 135 10.99 -2.46 -7.94
CA THR A 135 10.64 -1.84 -9.23
C THR A 135 10.45 -0.32 -9.15
N TYR A 136 10.69 0.29 -8.01
CA TYR A 136 10.57 1.74 -7.85
C TYR A 136 11.69 2.46 -8.61
N PRO A 137 11.37 3.36 -9.59
CA PRO A 137 12.35 3.89 -10.54
C PRO A 137 13.45 4.74 -9.90
N LEU A 138 13.15 5.45 -8.82
CA LEU A 138 14.13 6.27 -8.11
C LEU A 138 15.02 5.44 -7.16
N GLY A 139 14.82 4.11 -7.12
CA GLY A 139 15.52 3.20 -6.26
C GLY A 139 14.97 3.13 -4.84
N VAL A 140 15.42 2.14 -4.09
CA VAL A 140 15.00 1.92 -2.71
C VAL A 140 16.20 1.93 -1.76
N ARG A 141 15.92 2.23 -0.50
CA ARG A 141 16.84 2.04 0.60
C ARG A 141 16.31 0.94 1.50
N PHE A 142 17.02 -0.18 1.54
CA PHE A 142 16.67 -1.27 2.43
C PHE A 142 16.99 -0.92 3.89
N GLY A 143 16.14 -1.40 4.79
CA GLY A 143 16.21 -1.17 6.22
C GLY A 143 14.99 -1.71 6.93
N THR A 144 14.46 -0.94 7.88
CA THR A 144 13.18 -1.20 8.55
C THR A 144 12.15 -0.15 8.18
N LEU A 145 10.89 -0.53 8.18
CA LEU A 145 9.75 0.39 8.04
C LEU A 145 9.23 0.91 9.39
N ASP A 146 9.83 0.48 10.51
CA ASP A 146 9.39 0.85 11.87
C ASP A 146 9.43 2.36 12.13
N GLY A 147 10.27 3.11 11.44
CA GLY A 147 10.30 4.58 11.53
C GLY A 147 9.35 5.32 10.59
N CYS A 148 8.65 4.62 9.69
CA CYS A 148 7.83 5.24 8.65
C CYS A 148 6.35 5.25 8.99
N LEU A 149 5.89 4.29 9.78
CA LEU A 149 4.49 4.08 10.14
C LEU A 149 4.36 3.94 11.66
N PRO A 150 3.20 4.28 12.25
CA PRO A 150 2.99 4.09 13.68
C PRO A 150 2.90 2.61 14.03
N GLU A 151 3.21 2.28 15.28
CA GLU A 151 3.28 0.89 15.76
C GLU A 151 1.95 0.13 15.56
N PHE A 152 0.81 0.79 15.73
CA PHE A 152 -0.48 0.11 15.54
C PHE A 152 -0.69 -0.36 14.09
N VAL A 153 -0.17 0.38 13.11
CA VAL A 153 -0.21 -0.04 11.69
C VAL A 153 0.75 -1.19 11.46
N LEU A 154 1.98 -1.09 11.96
CA LEU A 154 2.99 -2.14 11.80
C LEU A 154 2.53 -3.45 12.43
N ALA A 155 1.98 -3.41 13.65
CA ALA A 155 1.43 -4.56 14.34
C ALA A 155 0.26 -5.18 13.56
N ALA A 156 -0.68 -4.35 13.09
CA ALA A 156 -1.80 -4.81 12.27
C ALA A 156 -1.36 -5.48 10.98
N LEU A 157 -0.35 -4.93 10.29
CA LEU A 157 0.20 -5.54 9.08
C LEU A 157 0.90 -6.87 9.38
N ARG A 158 1.71 -6.95 10.45
CA ARG A 158 2.38 -8.20 10.87
C ARG A 158 1.37 -9.31 11.17
N GLU A 159 0.24 -8.99 11.78
CA GLU A 159 -0.83 -9.95 12.05
C GLU A 159 -1.60 -10.34 10.79
N ALA A 160 -1.84 -9.40 9.88
CA ALA A 160 -2.64 -9.63 8.69
C ALA A 160 -1.96 -10.47 7.61
N PHE A 161 -0.64 -10.32 7.38
CA PHE A 161 0.05 -11.05 6.32
C PHE A 161 -0.08 -12.58 6.43
N PRO A 162 0.10 -13.23 7.60
CA PRO A 162 -0.14 -14.65 7.73
C PRO A 162 -1.61 -15.05 7.48
N LEU A 163 -2.55 -14.16 7.79
CA LEU A 163 -3.98 -14.40 7.52
C LEU A 163 -4.29 -14.30 6.03
N PHE A 164 -3.63 -13.39 5.33
CA PHE A 164 -3.73 -13.31 3.86
C PHE A 164 -3.15 -14.56 3.19
N ASP A 165 -2.02 -15.06 3.66
CA ASP A 165 -1.41 -16.27 3.13
C ASP A 165 -2.29 -17.52 3.30
N LYS A 166 -3.05 -17.60 4.40
CA LYS A 166 -4.05 -18.65 4.60
C LYS A 166 -5.19 -18.58 3.57
N LYS A 167 -5.57 -17.36 3.14
CA LYS A 167 -6.63 -17.14 2.15
C LYS A 167 -6.11 -17.29 0.71
N LEU A 168 -4.89 -16.85 0.46
CA LEU A 168 -4.23 -16.91 -0.83
C LEU A 168 -2.79 -17.35 -0.63
N ARG A 169 -2.56 -18.65 -0.74
CA ARG A 169 -1.26 -19.28 -0.47
C ARG A 169 -0.15 -18.68 -1.33
N GLY A 170 0.94 -18.28 -0.71
CA GLY A 170 2.09 -17.62 -1.34
C GLY A 170 1.99 -16.08 -1.35
N TYR A 171 0.92 -15.50 -0.81
CA TYR A 171 0.81 -14.04 -0.70
C TYR A 171 1.87 -13.45 0.23
N ALA A 172 2.18 -14.11 1.33
CA ALA A 172 3.22 -13.68 2.27
C ALA A 172 4.60 -14.28 1.91
N MET A 173 4.98 -14.20 0.64
CA MET A 173 6.31 -14.64 0.19
C MET A 173 7.41 -13.87 0.93
N PRO A 174 8.40 -14.54 1.58
CA PRO A 174 9.41 -13.88 2.39
C PRO A 174 10.25 -12.81 1.66
N ASP A 175 10.50 -13.02 0.37
CA ASP A 175 11.29 -12.11 -0.47
C ASP A 175 10.44 -10.99 -1.11
N ALA A 176 9.11 -10.97 -0.91
CA ALA A 176 8.30 -9.83 -1.35
C ALA A 176 8.83 -8.54 -0.75
N VAL A 177 8.89 -7.48 -1.56
CA VAL A 177 9.44 -6.19 -1.13
C VAL A 177 8.30 -5.28 -0.71
N LEU A 178 8.26 -4.93 0.57
CA LEU A 178 7.45 -3.83 1.08
C LEU A 178 8.14 -2.52 0.74
N THR A 179 7.45 -1.65 0.01
CA THR A 179 7.94 -0.31 -0.36
C THR A 179 7.02 0.72 0.28
N GLY A 180 7.55 1.53 1.14
CA GLY A 180 6.75 2.50 1.92
C GLY A 180 6.87 3.93 1.40
N VAL A 181 5.85 4.74 1.57
CA VAL A 181 4.56 4.45 2.18
C VAL A 181 3.45 4.79 1.18
N GLU A 182 2.32 4.09 1.20
CA GLU A 182 1.12 4.50 0.45
C GLU A 182 0.08 5.04 1.44
N THR A 183 -0.02 6.36 1.55
CA THR A 183 -0.87 7.04 2.54
C THR A 183 -2.14 7.63 1.94
N ARG A 184 -2.28 7.60 0.60
CA ARG A 184 -3.31 8.36 -0.13
C ARG A 184 -4.35 7.48 -0.82
N SER A 185 -4.71 6.34 -0.23
CA SER A 185 -5.76 5.47 -0.77
C SER A 185 -7.17 6.02 -0.53
N SER A 186 -7.36 6.81 0.54
CA SER A 186 -8.62 7.49 0.87
C SER A 186 -8.33 8.87 1.41
N SER A 187 -9.19 9.85 1.06
CA SER A 187 -9.07 11.19 1.62
C SER A 187 -9.47 11.19 3.11
N PRO A 188 -8.65 11.79 4.00
CA PRO A 188 -9.00 11.98 5.40
C PRO A 188 -10.06 13.08 5.60
N VAL A 189 -10.37 13.83 4.54
CA VAL A 189 -11.36 14.91 4.54
C VAL A 189 -12.43 14.64 3.49
N ARG A 190 -13.70 14.74 3.90
CA ARG A 190 -14.83 14.65 2.98
C ARG A 190 -15.36 16.05 2.65
N ILE A 191 -15.35 16.41 1.38
CA ILE A 191 -16.03 17.63 0.90
C ILE A 191 -17.47 17.26 0.60
N VAL A 192 -18.40 17.80 1.39
CA VAL A 192 -19.82 17.52 1.24
C VAL A 192 -20.36 18.17 -0.04
N ARG A 193 -21.21 17.45 -0.75
CA ARG A 193 -21.91 17.91 -1.95
C ARG A 193 -23.41 17.59 -1.87
N GLY A 194 -24.23 18.46 -2.44
CA GLY A 194 -25.67 18.28 -2.53
C GLY A 194 -26.08 17.34 -3.66
N GLU A 195 -27.40 17.23 -3.91
CA GLU A 195 -27.96 16.37 -4.96
C GLU A 195 -27.47 16.70 -6.37
N THR A 196 -27.12 17.96 -6.63
CA THR A 196 -26.56 18.41 -7.91
C THR A 196 -25.07 18.12 -8.06
N GLY A 197 -24.43 17.51 -7.05
CA GLY A 197 -22.99 17.29 -7.01
C GLY A 197 -22.16 18.51 -6.65
N GLN A 198 -22.77 19.69 -6.49
CA GLN A 198 -22.07 20.92 -6.11
C GLN A 198 -21.89 21.04 -4.59
N SER A 199 -20.75 21.55 -4.16
CA SER A 199 -20.49 21.86 -2.75
C SER A 199 -21.29 23.10 -2.30
N ASN A 200 -21.06 23.55 -1.07
CA ASN A 200 -21.58 24.82 -0.59
C ASN A 200 -20.98 26.07 -1.30
N LEU A 201 -19.92 25.88 -2.08
CA LEU A 201 -19.34 26.92 -2.92
C LEU A 201 -19.82 26.77 -4.35
N ARG A 202 -20.36 27.87 -4.92
CA ARG A 202 -20.85 27.89 -6.30
C ARG A 202 -19.73 27.57 -7.30
N GLY A 203 -19.99 26.61 -8.20
CA GLY A 203 -19.05 26.19 -9.25
C GLY A 203 -18.01 25.16 -8.80
N VAL A 204 -18.02 24.71 -7.52
CA VAL A 204 -17.11 23.69 -7.01
C VAL A 204 -17.84 22.35 -6.90
N TYR A 205 -17.40 21.38 -7.69
CA TYR A 205 -17.94 20.01 -7.77
C TYR A 205 -16.90 19.00 -7.30
N PRO A 206 -16.93 18.60 -6.02
CA PRO A 206 -15.98 17.63 -5.49
C PRO A 206 -16.15 16.25 -6.14
N CYS A 207 -15.03 15.64 -6.54
CA CYS A 207 -14.96 14.28 -7.09
C CYS A 207 -14.02 13.42 -6.23
N GLY A 208 -14.43 12.18 -5.96
CA GLY A 208 -13.60 11.26 -5.19
C GLY A 208 -14.38 10.46 -4.18
#